data_6f8f70b0c03d9b98bb9a927a2b63eb33
#
_entry.id   6f8f70b0c03d9b98bb9a927a2b63eb33
#
_cell.length_a   1.000
_cell.length_b   1.000
_cell.length_c   1.000
_cell.angle_alpha   90.00
_cell.angle_beta   90.00
_cell.angle_gamma   90.00
#
_symmetry.space_group_name_H-M   'P 1'
#
loop_
_entity.id
_entity.type
_entity.pdbx_description
1 polymer ?
#
loop_
_entity_poly.entity_id
_entity_poly.type
_entity_poly.pdbx_seq_one_letter_code
_entity_poly.pdbx_strand_id
1 'polypeptide(L)'
;MNKNKKIKLGWLFLLGTATLVVLMLYSEGKERLTHETLHAYEENLGLVIQDLINEKRHASMVIALTLAENPEIKSMLCESCEQPPKKLNVQRLVKRFAEYTEFKNLWVQVIDKNGVSLLRSWSSIKGDFVAKKRKDIAQMLVNPKITTSLSVGMFSLTFKSIVPIENGSGEFSGMVEIISQFGLLADRLKTEKGVESIILLDKSFQSQLTKPKT
;
A
#
# COMPACT_ATOMS: atom_id res chain seq x y z
N MET A 1 22.14 39.02 65.93
CA MET A 1 22.01 38.86 64.46
C MET A 1 21.26 40.09 63.92
N ASN A 2 21.94 40.89 63.11
CA ASN A 2 21.52 42.25 62.72
C ASN A 2 20.23 42.20 61.85
N LYS A 3 19.20 43.00 62.16
CA LYS A 3 17.89 43.05 61.53
C LYS A 3 17.98 43.14 59.98
N ASN A 4 18.97 43.86 59.48
CA ASN A 4 19.24 44.00 58.04
C ASN A 4 19.77 42.72 57.39
N LYS A 5 20.44 41.80 58.10
CA LYS A 5 20.87 40.51 57.58
C LYS A 5 19.69 39.55 57.43
N LYS A 6 18.71 39.57 58.33
CA LYS A 6 17.49 38.77 58.25
C LYS A 6 16.61 39.19 57.07
N ILE A 7 16.48 40.48 56.81
CA ILE A 7 15.71 41.03 55.69
C ILE A 7 16.37 40.61 54.35
N LYS A 8 17.68 40.78 54.20
CA LYS A 8 18.41 40.35 52.99
C LYS A 8 18.30 38.84 52.74
N LEU A 9 18.34 38.03 53.76
CA LEU A 9 18.21 36.57 53.66
C LEU A 9 16.77 36.17 53.20
N GLY A 10 15.73 36.88 53.73
CA GLY A 10 14.35 36.69 53.28
C GLY A 10 14.13 37.01 51.83
N TRP A 11 14.72 38.13 51.33
CA TRP A 11 14.64 38.49 49.91
C TRP A 11 15.37 37.53 49.00
N LEU A 12 16.51 36.97 49.41
CA LEU A 12 17.26 35.95 48.67
C LEU A 12 16.44 34.63 48.58
N PHE A 13 15.75 34.28 49.64
CA PHE A 13 14.89 33.09 49.66
C PHE A 13 13.66 33.28 48.76
N LEU A 14 13.03 34.44 48.77
CA LEU A 14 11.91 34.80 47.89
C LEU A 14 12.32 34.81 46.42
N LEU A 15 13.46 35.36 46.09
CA LEU A 15 14.02 35.35 44.74
C LEU A 15 14.33 33.91 44.28
N GLY A 16 14.91 33.10 45.15
CA GLY A 16 15.20 31.68 44.84
C GLY A 16 13.96 30.84 44.58
N THR A 17 12.88 31.05 45.40
CA THR A 17 11.61 30.36 45.18
C THR A 17 10.91 30.84 43.91
N ALA A 18 10.91 32.13 43.62
CA ALA A 18 10.34 32.69 42.40
C ALA A 18 11.05 32.15 41.12
N THR A 19 12.39 32.11 41.13
CA THR A 19 13.12 31.51 39.99
C THR A 19 12.85 30.02 39.82
N LEU A 20 12.69 29.28 40.90
CA LEU A 20 12.38 27.85 40.87
C LEU A 20 10.98 27.60 40.29
N VAL A 21 10.00 28.41 40.68
CA VAL A 21 8.63 28.35 40.12
C VAL A 21 8.65 28.69 38.63
N VAL A 22 9.37 29.73 38.21
CA VAL A 22 9.48 30.08 36.79
C VAL A 22 10.14 28.96 35.98
N LEU A 23 11.17 28.33 36.50
CA LEU A 23 11.83 27.20 35.84
C LEU A 23 10.90 25.99 35.74
N MET A 24 10.12 25.69 36.77
CA MET A 24 9.09 24.61 36.70
C MET A 24 8.03 24.95 35.65
N LEU A 25 7.45 26.11 35.65
CA LEU A 25 6.45 26.52 34.64
C LEU A 25 7.03 26.49 33.24
N TYR A 26 8.28 26.90 33.06
CA TYR A 26 8.95 26.82 31.76
C TYR A 26 9.17 25.36 31.30
N SER A 27 9.60 24.46 32.19
CA SER A 27 9.80 23.05 31.85
C SER A 27 8.48 22.37 31.51
N GLU A 28 7.41 22.58 32.28
CA GLU A 28 6.09 22.04 32.00
C GLU A 28 5.53 22.58 30.67
N GLY A 29 5.66 23.88 30.43
CA GLY A 29 5.23 24.50 29.18
C GLY A 29 5.99 23.96 27.96
N LYS A 30 7.29 23.74 28.10
CA LYS A 30 8.11 23.14 27.03
C LYS A 30 7.74 21.70 26.74
N GLU A 31 7.54 20.87 27.77
CA GLU A 31 7.13 19.47 27.60
C GLU A 31 5.75 19.38 26.93
N ARG A 32 4.80 20.19 27.38
CA ARG A 32 3.46 20.25 26.81
C ARG A 32 3.48 20.66 25.34
N LEU A 33 4.20 21.72 25.00
CA LEU A 33 4.33 22.20 23.62
C LEU A 33 5.01 21.14 22.73
N THR A 34 6.03 20.48 23.24
CA THR A 34 6.71 19.39 22.51
C THR A 34 5.76 18.23 22.26
N HIS A 35 4.97 17.84 23.26
CA HIS A 35 4.01 16.76 23.13
C HIS A 35 2.89 17.09 22.13
N GLU A 36 2.32 18.30 22.22
CA GLU A 36 1.28 18.76 21.28
C GLU A 36 1.81 18.84 19.83
N THR A 37 3.04 19.32 19.64
CA THR A 37 3.66 19.40 18.29
C THR A 37 3.96 18.01 17.73
N LEU A 38 4.44 17.10 18.56
CA LEU A 38 4.72 15.73 18.13
C LEU A 38 3.43 14.99 17.76
N HIS A 39 2.39 15.13 18.57
CA HIS A 39 1.08 14.53 18.29
C HIS A 39 0.48 15.06 16.98
N ALA A 40 0.51 16.39 16.77
CA ALA A 40 0.04 16.97 15.51
C ALA A 40 0.86 16.51 14.30
N TYR A 41 2.16 16.29 14.47
CA TYR A 41 3.02 15.72 13.43
C TYR A 41 2.66 14.26 13.11
N GLU A 42 2.44 13.44 14.15
CA GLU A 42 2.04 12.04 14.00
C GLU A 42 0.68 11.90 13.29
N GLU A 43 -0.31 12.71 13.66
CA GLU A 43 -1.61 12.75 12.99
C GLU A 43 -1.46 13.14 11.51
N ASN A 44 -0.73 14.20 11.24
CA ASN A 44 -0.51 14.66 9.86
C ASN A 44 0.20 13.59 9.01
N LEU A 45 1.22 12.93 9.58
CA LEU A 45 1.93 11.85 8.90
C LEU A 45 1.00 10.65 8.64
N GLY A 46 0.14 10.32 9.60
CA GLY A 46 -0.89 9.28 9.43
C GLY A 46 -1.83 9.56 8.27
N LEU A 47 -2.32 10.80 8.15
CA LEU A 47 -3.15 11.25 7.02
C LEU A 47 -2.41 11.13 5.68
N VAL A 48 -1.16 11.59 5.62
CA VAL A 48 -0.33 11.49 4.40
C VAL A 48 -0.15 10.03 3.98
N ILE A 49 0.14 9.13 4.92
CA ILE A 49 0.29 7.70 4.62
C ILE A 49 -1.03 7.12 4.08
N GLN A 50 -2.16 7.47 4.70
CA GLN A 50 -3.48 7.01 4.27
C GLN A 50 -3.82 7.49 2.86
N ASP A 51 -3.51 8.75 2.55
CA ASP A 51 -3.73 9.32 1.22
C ASP A 51 -2.87 8.63 0.15
N LEU A 52 -1.60 8.38 0.45
CA LEU A 52 -0.70 7.63 -0.45
C LEU A 52 -1.18 6.19 -0.71
N ILE A 53 -1.71 5.53 0.32
CA ILE A 53 -2.31 4.19 0.20
C ILE A 53 -3.55 4.24 -0.70
N ASN A 54 -4.43 5.21 -0.48
CA ASN A 54 -5.66 5.37 -1.25
C ASN A 54 -5.36 5.73 -2.71
N GLU A 55 -4.45 6.66 -2.96
CA GLU A 55 -3.97 7.02 -4.29
C GLU A 55 -3.47 5.78 -5.05
N LYS A 56 -2.60 4.99 -4.41
CA LYS A 56 -2.06 3.76 -5.01
C LYS A 56 -3.15 2.73 -5.32
N ARG A 57 -4.11 2.57 -4.41
CA ARG A 57 -5.27 1.68 -4.61
C ARG A 57 -6.12 2.13 -5.78
N HIS A 58 -6.47 3.42 -5.85
CA HIS A 58 -7.28 3.97 -6.93
C HIS A 58 -6.56 3.85 -8.27
N ALA A 59 -5.29 4.23 -8.35
CA ALA A 59 -4.52 4.11 -9.58
C ALA A 59 -4.40 2.66 -10.06
N SER A 60 -4.16 1.69 -9.15
CA SER A 60 -4.13 0.27 -9.49
C SER A 60 -5.49 -0.23 -9.99
N MET A 61 -6.60 0.28 -9.41
CA MET A 61 -7.95 -0.05 -9.84
C MET A 61 -8.25 0.50 -11.23
N VAL A 62 -7.88 1.74 -11.52
CA VAL A 62 -8.06 2.33 -12.86
C VAL A 62 -7.34 1.52 -13.92
N ILE A 63 -6.11 1.07 -13.64
CA ILE A 63 -5.37 0.19 -14.54
C ILE A 63 -6.10 -1.13 -14.73
N ALA A 64 -6.58 -1.75 -13.64
CA ALA A 64 -7.29 -3.03 -13.70
C ALA A 64 -8.59 -2.93 -14.51
N LEU A 65 -9.40 -1.88 -14.29
CA LEU A 65 -10.61 -1.61 -15.05
C LEU A 65 -10.31 -1.40 -16.55
N THR A 66 -9.29 -0.59 -16.86
CA THR A 66 -8.89 -0.35 -18.25
C THR A 66 -8.45 -1.63 -18.96
N LEU A 67 -7.73 -2.51 -18.25
CA LEU A 67 -7.31 -3.79 -18.82
C LEU A 67 -8.45 -4.81 -18.90
N ALA A 68 -9.42 -4.77 -17.99
CA ALA A 68 -10.62 -5.61 -18.06
C ALA A 68 -11.45 -5.31 -19.32
N GLU A 69 -11.46 -4.07 -19.79
CA GLU A 69 -12.13 -3.66 -21.02
C GLU A 69 -11.29 -3.84 -22.29
N ASN A 70 -10.03 -4.25 -22.15
CA ASN A 70 -9.15 -4.41 -23.31
C ASN A 70 -9.62 -5.58 -24.21
N PRO A 71 -9.86 -5.34 -25.52
CA PRO A 71 -10.35 -6.38 -26.44
C PRO A 71 -9.42 -7.59 -26.56
N GLU A 72 -8.11 -7.38 -26.44
CA GLU A 72 -7.13 -8.47 -26.52
C GLU A 72 -7.22 -9.40 -25.29
N ILE A 73 -7.49 -8.84 -24.11
CA ILE A 73 -7.72 -9.63 -22.89
C ILE A 73 -9.07 -10.34 -22.97
N LYS A 74 -10.13 -9.66 -23.38
CA LYS A 74 -11.45 -10.30 -23.60
C LYS A 74 -11.36 -11.45 -24.60
N SER A 75 -10.60 -11.29 -25.68
CA SER A 75 -10.39 -12.37 -26.67
C SER A 75 -9.65 -13.58 -26.12
N MET A 76 -8.74 -13.42 -25.14
CA MET A 76 -8.07 -14.55 -24.46
C MET A 76 -9.02 -15.39 -23.64
N LEU A 77 -10.11 -14.79 -23.15
CA LEU A 77 -11.12 -15.43 -22.31
C LEU A 77 -12.30 -15.99 -23.10
N CYS A 78 -12.33 -15.74 -24.40
CA CYS A 78 -13.41 -16.18 -25.27
C CYS A 78 -13.17 -17.64 -25.70
N GLU A 79 -14.05 -18.55 -25.26
CA GLU A 79 -13.99 -19.98 -25.62
C GLU A 79 -14.52 -20.26 -27.05
N SER A 80 -15.38 -19.39 -27.59
CA SER A 80 -16.09 -19.58 -28.87
C SER A 80 -15.62 -18.66 -29.98
N CYS A 81 -14.54 -17.89 -29.78
CA CYS A 81 -14.04 -16.98 -30.79
C CYS A 81 -13.28 -17.73 -31.90
N GLU A 82 -13.75 -17.64 -33.14
CA GLU A 82 -13.13 -18.26 -34.32
C GLU A 82 -11.72 -17.75 -34.64
N GLN A 83 -11.37 -16.56 -34.18
CA GLN A 83 -10.07 -15.98 -34.41
C GLN A 83 -9.12 -16.21 -33.20
N PRO A 84 -7.88 -16.62 -33.44
CA PRO A 84 -6.89 -16.73 -32.37
C PRO A 84 -6.73 -15.39 -31.69
N PRO A 85 -6.65 -15.38 -30.33
CA PRO A 85 -6.53 -14.15 -29.57
C PRO A 85 -5.32 -13.34 -30.02
N LYS A 86 -5.53 -12.07 -30.35
CA LYS A 86 -4.41 -11.14 -30.59
C LYS A 86 -3.51 -11.15 -29.36
N LYS A 87 -2.24 -11.34 -29.57
CA LYS A 87 -1.28 -11.51 -28.48
C LYS A 87 -0.99 -10.15 -27.82
N LEU A 88 -1.61 -9.85 -26.68
CA LEU A 88 -1.25 -8.68 -25.89
C LEU A 88 0.21 -8.75 -25.48
N ASN A 89 1.00 -7.76 -25.87
CA ASN A 89 2.36 -7.63 -25.37
C ASN A 89 2.36 -6.96 -23.98
N VAL A 90 1.98 -7.75 -22.98
CA VAL A 90 1.87 -7.28 -21.58
C VAL A 90 3.24 -6.83 -21.03
N GLN A 91 4.33 -7.43 -21.46
CA GLN A 91 5.69 -7.03 -21.03
C GLN A 91 6.02 -5.61 -21.50
N ARG A 92 5.66 -5.28 -22.76
CA ARG A 92 5.82 -3.91 -23.27
C ARG A 92 4.96 -2.91 -22.50
N LEU A 93 3.72 -3.30 -22.17
CA LEU A 93 2.80 -2.47 -21.38
C LEU A 93 3.38 -2.17 -20.00
N VAL A 94 3.78 -3.22 -19.27
CA VAL A 94 4.39 -3.08 -17.93
C VAL A 94 5.68 -2.25 -17.96
N LYS A 95 6.51 -2.43 -18.99
CA LYS A 95 7.70 -1.61 -19.18
C LYS A 95 7.36 -0.13 -19.33
N ARG A 96 6.34 0.22 -20.11
CA ARG A 96 5.89 1.61 -20.26
C ARG A 96 5.35 2.19 -18.96
N PHE A 97 4.59 1.43 -18.18
CA PHE A 97 4.18 1.86 -16.84
C PHE A 97 5.40 2.16 -15.97
N ALA A 98 6.41 1.30 -15.97
CA ALA A 98 7.62 1.52 -15.20
C ALA A 98 8.44 2.74 -15.67
N GLU A 99 8.42 3.07 -16.94
CA GLU A 99 9.13 4.22 -17.50
C GLU A 99 8.43 5.56 -17.20
N TYR A 100 7.10 5.60 -17.34
CA TYR A 100 6.33 6.85 -17.38
C TYR A 100 5.46 7.10 -16.16
N THR A 101 5.41 6.16 -15.20
CA THR A 101 4.59 6.28 -13.98
C THR A 101 5.36 5.83 -12.74
N GLU A 102 4.73 5.97 -11.58
CA GLU A 102 5.24 5.45 -10.30
C GLU A 102 5.13 3.92 -10.16
N PHE A 103 4.51 3.25 -11.11
CA PHE A 103 4.36 1.79 -11.09
C PHE A 103 5.61 1.07 -11.60
N LYS A 104 6.73 1.18 -10.87
CA LYS A 104 8.02 0.56 -11.27
C LYS A 104 7.98 -0.97 -11.31
N ASN A 105 7.14 -1.59 -10.48
CA ASN A 105 6.99 -3.04 -10.35
C ASN A 105 5.51 -3.43 -10.42
N LEU A 106 4.89 -3.16 -11.57
CA LEU A 106 3.51 -3.56 -11.84
C LEU A 106 3.49 -4.97 -12.42
N TRP A 107 2.65 -5.82 -11.87
CA TRP A 107 2.39 -7.17 -12.39
C TRP A 107 0.94 -7.29 -12.84
N VAL A 108 0.75 -7.89 -13.99
CA VAL A 108 -0.55 -8.15 -14.59
C VAL A 108 -0.75 -9.64 -14.72
N GLN A 109 -1.89 -10.14 -14.26
CA GLN A 109 -2.32 -11.53 -14.44
C GLN A 109 -3.73 -11.57 -15.02
N VAL A 110 -3.94 -12.47 -15.97
CA VAL A 110 -5.28 -12.82 -16.49
C VAL A 110 -5.58 -14.24 -16.08
N ILE A 111 -6.76 -14.47 -15.51
CA ILE A 111 -7.24 -15.75 -14.98
C ILE A 111 -8.60 -16.01 -15.59
N ASP A 112 -8.84 -17.22 -16.08
CA ASP A 112 -10.13 -17.60 -16.64
C ASP A 112 -11.21 -17.88 -15.58
N LYS A 113 -12.43 -18.15 -16.04
CA LYS A 113 -13.57 -18.49 -15.18
C LYS A 113 -13.40 -19.77 -14.38
N ASN A 114 -12.43 -20.62 -14.74
CA ASN A 114 -12.10 -21.86 -14.03
C ASN A 114 -10.97 -21.67 -13.01
N GLY A 115 -10.43 -20.46 -12.87
CA GLY A 115 -9.33 -20.16 -11.95
C GLY A 115 -7.96 -20.53 -12.48
N VAL A 116 -7.82 -20.70 -13.79
CA VAL A 116 -6.56 -21.05 -14.48
C VAL A 116 -5.88 -19.78 -14.97
N SER A 117 -4.59 -19.63 -14.73
CA SER A 117 -3.81 -18.48 -15.19
C SER A 117 -3.49 -18.62 -16.68
N LEU A 118 -3.98 -17.67 -17.48
CA LEU A 118 -3.74 -17.60 -18.92
C LEU A 118 -2.52 -16.75 -19.26
N LEU A 119 -2.25 -15.72 -18.47
CA LEU A 119 -1.17 -14.78 -18.72
C LEU A 119 -0.62 -14.23 -17.41
N ARG A 120 0.71 -14.06 -17.36
CA ARG A 120 1.44 -13.30 -16.33
C ARG A 120 2.49 -12.41 -16.96
N SER A 121 2.58 -11.16 -16.50
CA SER A 121 3.61 -10.24 -16.99
C SER A 121 5.01 -10.56 -16.48
N TRP A 122 5.13 -11.27 -15.36
CA TRP A 122 6.41 -11.55 -14.67
C TRP A 122 6.92 -12.99 -14.85
N SER A 123 6.16 -13.85 -15.53
CA SER A 123 6.50 -15.27 -15.67
C SER A 123 5.92 -15.82 -16.95
N SER A 124 6.63 -16.76 -17.56
CA SER A 124 6.13 -17.55 -18.70
C SER A 124 5.22 -18.71 -18.29
N ILE A 125 5.13 -19.01 -16.99
CA ILE A 125 4.27 -20.09 -16.47
C ILE A 125 2.80 -19.69 -16.65
N LYS A 126 2.04 -20.56 -17.32
CA LYS A 126 0.61 -20.43 -17.58
C LYS A 126 -0.05 -21.80 -17.50
N GLY A 127 -1.38 -21.84 -17.39
CA GLY A 127 -2.15 -23.08 -17.34
C GLY A 127 -2.24 -23.71 -15.95
N ASP A 128 -1.69 -23.09 -14.92
CA ASP A 128 -1.80 -23.57 -13.55
C ASP A 128 -3.07 -23.07 -12.86
N PHE A 129 -3.66 -23.93 -12.04
CA PHE A 129 -4.87 -23.64 -11.26
C PHE A 129 -4.51 -22.79 -10.03
N VAL A 130 -4.73 -21.48 -10.13
CA VAL A 130 -4.34 -20.50 -9.12
C VAL A 130 -5.27 -20.53 -7.91
N ALA A 131 -6.56 -20.76 -8.13
CA ALA A 131 -7.59 -20.72 -7.09
C ALA A 131 -7.34 -21.74 -5.96
N LYS A 132 -6.62 -22.85 -6.24
CA LYS A 132 -6.25 -23.85 -5.22
C LYS A 132 -5.42 -23.25 -4.09
N LYS A 133 -4.58 -22.24 -4.39
CA LYS A 133 -3.65 -21.63 -3.42
C LYS A 133 -4.08 -20.22 -3.00
N ARG A 134 -4.99 -19.62 -3.72
CA ARG A 134 -5.40 -18.23 -3.60
C ARG A 134 -6.88 -18.14 -3.24
N LYS A 135 -7.16 -17.93 -1.94
CA LYS A 135 -8.53 -17.81 -1.41
C LYS A 135 -9.30 -16.64 -2.02
N ASP A 136 -8.62 -15.52 -2.29
CA ASP A 136 -9.19 -14.35 -2.95
C ASP A 136 -9.68 -14.68 -4.37
N ILE A 137 -8.90 -15.42 -5.13
CA ILE A 137 -9.29 -15.90 -6.47
C ILE A 137 -10.43 -16.92 -6.37
N ALA A 138 -10.35 -17.89 -5.46
CA ALA A 138 -11.42 -18.86 -5.25
C ALA A 138 -12.75 -18.18 -4.90
N GLN A 139 -12.71 -17.11 -4.09
CA GLN A 139 -13.87 -16.33 -3.71
C GLN A 139 -14.44 -15.52 -4.89
N MET A 140 -13.56 -15.00 -5.77
CA MET A 140 -13.95 -14.30 -6.99
C MET A 140 -14.68 -15.22 -7.98
N LEU A 141 -14.31 -16.51 -8.06
CA LEU A 141 -15.00 -17.49 -8.92
C LEU A 141 -16.44 -17.76 -8.46
N VAL A 142 -16.72 -17.65 -7.15
CA VAL A 142 -18.05 -17.88 -6.59
C VAL A 142 -18.91 -16.62 -6.61
N ASN A 143 -18.30 -15.48 -6.35
CA ASN A 143 -18.98 -14.19 -6.27
C ASN A 143 -18.12 -13.12 -6.97
N PRO A 144 -18.22 -12.99 -8.30
CA PRO A 144 -17.46 -12.03 -9.07
C PRO A 144 -17.78 -10.60 -8.66
N LYS A 145 -16.80 -9.89 -8.10
CA LYS A 145 -16.93 -8.47 -7.75
C LYS A 145 -15.58 -7.76 -7.78
N ILE A 146 -15.59 -6.50 -8.13
CA ILE A 146 -14.40 -5.65 -8.06
C ILE A 146 -13.86 -5.63 -6.64
N THR A 147 -12.59 -5.95 -6.49
CA THR A 147 -11.94 -6.05 -5.18
C THR A 147 -10.58 -5.39 -5.18
N THR A 148 -10.29 -4.64 -4.12
CA THR A 148 -8.93 -4.19 -3.81
C THR A 148 -8.52 -4.71 -2.45
N SER A 149 -7.28 -5.14 -2.33
CA SER A 149 -6.74 -5.63 -1.07
C SER A 149 -5.26 -5.28 -0.91
N LEU A 150 -4.86 -5.17 0.34
CA LEU A 150 -3.46 -5.21 0.73
C LEU A 150 -3.18 -6.63 1.23
N SER A 151 -2.23 -7.32 0.65
CA SER A 151 -1.95 -8.72 0.99
C SER A 151 -0.47 -9.02 1.01
N VAL A 152 -0.12 -9.99 1.84
CA VAL A 152 1.23 -10.53 1.86
C VAL A 152 1.38 -11.44 0.65
N GLY A 153 2.24 -11.05 -0.27
CA GLY A 153 2.63 -11.85 -1.42
C GLY A 153 3.82 -12.76 -1.10
N MET A 154 4.24 -13.53 -2.09
CA MET A 154 5.38 -14.45 -1.95
C MET A 154 6.69 -13.75 -1.55
N PHE A 155 6.89 -12.50 -1.96
CA PHE A 155 8.13 -11.74 -1.76
C PHE A 155 7.98 -10.53 -0.84
N SER A 156 6.78 -9.94 -0.76
CA SER A 156 6.55 -8.69 -0.05
C SER A 156 5.07 -8.40 0.12
N LEU A 157 4.77 -7.35 0.89
CA LEU A 157 3.43 -6.76 0.95
C LEU A 157 3.09 -6.13 -0.40
N THR A 158 1.88 -6.38 -0.90
CA THR A 158 1.43 -5.95 -2.22
C THR A 158 0.02 -5.38 -2.19
N PHE A 159 -0.24 -4.40 -3.03
CA PHE A 159 -1.58 -4.01 -3.43
C PHE A 159 -2.06 -4.92 -4.54
N LYS A 160 -3.29 -5.38 -4.44
CA LYS A 160 -3.97 -6.17 -5.47
C LYS A 160 -5.29 -5.51 -5.82
N SER A 161 -5.53 -5.39 -7.12
CA SER A 161 -6.81 -4.97 -7.68
C SER A 161 -7.28 -6.03 -8.63
N ILE A 162 -8.43 -6.62 -8.37
CA ILE A 162 -9.01 -7.70 -9.17
C ILE A 162 -10.34 -7.21 -9.74
N VAL A 163 -10.48 -7.30 -11.05
CA VAL A 163 -11.68 -6.91 -11.79
C VAL A 163 -12.20 -8.11 -12.55
N PRO A 164 -13.46 -8.51 -12.33
CA PRO A 164 -14.12 -9.54 -13.14
C PRO A 164 -14.32 -9.03 -14.58
N ILE A 165 -14.24 -9.94 -15.52
CA ILE A 165 -14.47 -9.68 -16.94
C ILE A 165 -15.71 -10.47 -17.35
N GLU A 166 -16.64 -9.78 -18.00
CA GLU A 166 -17.85 -10.36 -18.55
C GLU A 166 -17.71 -10.51 -20.07
N ASN A 167 -18.33 -11.54 -20.61
CA ASN A 167 -18.46 -11.74 -22.05
C ASN A 167 -19.56 -10.82 -22.63
N GLY A 168 -19.77 -10.90 -23.94
CA GLY A 168 -20.80 -10.10 -24.63
C GLY A 168 -22.24 -10.36 -24.17
N SER A 169 -22.50 -11.44 -23.43
CA SER A 169 -23.79 -11.78 -22.84
C SER A 169 -23.92 -11.36 -21.37
N GLY A 170 -22.91 -10.69 -20.80
CA GLY A 170 -22.89 -10.28 -19.39
C GLY A 170 -22.54 -11.39 -18.40
N GLU A 171 -22.01 -12.53 -18.90
CA GLU A 171 -21.62 -13.66 -18.05
C GLU A 171 -20.14 -13.55 -17.67
N PHE A 172 -19.80 -13.94 -16.44
CA PHE A 172 -18.42 -13.99 -15.96
C PHE A 172 -17.57 -14.94 -16.81
N SER A 173 -16.54 -14.41 -17.44
CA SER A 173 -15.62 -15.15 -18.30
C SER A 173 -14.20 -15.30 -17.70
N GLY A 174 -13.88 -14.49 -16.71
CA GLY A 174 -12.59 -14.50 -16.05
C GLY A 174 -12.31 -13.20 -15.32
N MET A 175 -11.05 -12.95 -15.01
CA MET A 175 -10.65 -11.74 -14.29
C MET A 175 -9.26 -11.26 -14.70
N VAL A 176 -9.03 -9.97 -14.52
CA VAL A 176 -7.69 -9.39 -14.54
C VAL A 176 -7.28 -8.98 -13.12
N GLU A 177 -6.06 -9.30 -12.78
CA GLU A 177 -5.44 -8.90 -11.52
C GLU A 177 -4.24 -7.99 -11.79
N ILE A 178 -4.22 -6.87 -11.08
CA ILE A 178 -3.08 -5.96 -11.00
C ILE A 178 -2.46 -6.09 -9.63
N ILE A 179 -1.14 -6.33 -9.60
CA ILE A 179 -0.36 -6.43 -8.37
C ILE A 179 0.74 -5.38 -8.42
N SER A 180 0.84 -4.55 -7.37
CA SER A 180 1.93 -3.57 -7.21
C SER A 180 2.56 -3.68 -5.84
N GLN A 181 3.88 -3.39 -5.73
CA GLN A 181 4.60 -3.53 -4.47
C GLN A 181 4.32 -2.36 -3.53
N PHE A 182 4.21 -2.66 -2.24
CA PHE A 182 4.01 -1.67 -1.18
C PHE A 182 5.29 -0.86 -0.90
N GLY A 183 6.46 -1.46 -1.06
CA GLY A 183 7.74 -0.82 -0.74
C GLY A 183 8.01 0.52 -1.42
N LEU A 184 7.39 0.78 -2.57
CA LEU A 184 7.47 2.07 -3.25
C LEU A 184 6.85 3.23 -2.45
N LEU A 185 5.94 2.94 -1.51
CA LEU A 185 5.40 3.93 -0.58
C LEU A 185 6.47 4.42 0.42
N ALA A 186 7.32 3.52 0.91
CA ALA A 186 8.43 3.87 1.79
C ALA A 186 9.43 4.81 1.08
N ASP A 187 9.76 4.50 -0.17
CA ASP A 187 10.64 5.34 -1.00
C ASP A 187 10.04 6.74 -1.22
N ARG A 188 8.74 6.80 -1.45
CA ARG A 188 8.01 8.06 -1.66
C ARG A 188 7.96 8.91 -0.39
N LEU A 189 7.68 8.31 0.77
CA LEU A 189 7.73 8.99 2.08
C LEU A 189 9.11 9.57 2.35
N LYS A 190 10.18 8.83 2.04
CA LYS A 190 11.54 9.31 2.18
C LYS A 190 11.83 10.50 1.25
N THR A 191 11.46 10.39 -0.02
CA THR A 191 11.78 11.40 -1.04
C THR A 191 10.97 12.69 -0.86
N GLU A 192 9.67 12.58 -0.56
CA GLU A 192 8.77 13.74 -0.51
C GLU A 192 8.67 14.37 0.89
N LYS A 193 8.82 13.57 1.94
CA LYS A 193 8.63 14.02 3.34
C LYS A 193 9.89 13.92 4.20
N GLY A 194 10.98 13.36 3.67
CA GLY A 194 12.19 13.12 4.44
C GLY A 194 12.03 12.08 5.56
N VAL A 195 10.98 11.26 5.53
CA VAL A 195 10.65 10.28 6.57
C VAL A 195 11.14 8.91 6.16
N GLU A 196 12.04 8.34 6.96
CA GLU A 196 12.41 6.93 6.83
C GLU A 196 11.34 6.06 7.50
N SER A 197 10.85 5.06 6.78
CA SER A 197 9.79 4.17 7.26
C SER A 197 10.23 2.72 7.26
N ILE A 198 9.82 1.97 8.28
CA ILE A 198 10.00 0.53 8.40
C ILE A 198 8.64 -0.12 8.35
N ILE A 199 8.47 -1.09 7.43
CA ILE A 199 7.24 -1.85 7.31
C ILE A 199 7.38 -3.10 8.17
N LEU A 200 6.59 -3.19 9.23
CA LEU A 200 6.52 -4.36 10.09
C LEU A 200 5.38 -5.27 9.63
N LEU A 201 5.67 -6.53 9.47
CA LEU A 201 4.69 -7.56 9.17
C LEU A 201 4.40 -8.37 10.44
N ASP A 202 3.11 -8.55 10.77
CA ASP A 202 2.72 -9.43 11.85
C ASP A 202 3.22 -10.86 11.60
N LYS A 203 3.76 -11.49 12.64
CA LYS A 203 4.36 -12.82 12.60
C LYS A 203 3.39 -13.91 12.08
N SER A 204 2.09 -13.74 12.29
CA SER A 204 1.05 -14.65 11.78
C SER A 204 1.04 -14.75 10.24
N PHE A 205 1.53 -13.72 9.53
CA PHE A 205 1.63 -13.71 8.07
C PHE A 205 2.97 -14.22 7.53
N GLN A 206 3.94 -14.54 8.41
CA GLN A 206 5.29 -14.94 7.99
C GLN A 206 5.29 -16.17 7.08
N SER A 207 4.38 -17.11 7.30
CA SER A 207 4.23 -18.32 6.48
C SER A 207 3.83 -18.06 5.02
N GLN A 208 3.30 -16.87 4.74
CA GLN A 208 2.91 -16.44 3.39
C GLN A 208 4.11 -15.91 2.59
N LEU A 209 5.16 -15.46 3.26
CA LEU A 209 6.43 -15.07 2.65
C LEU A 209 7.24 -16.34 2.36
N THR A 210 7.09 -16.90 1.17
CA THR A 210 7.77 -18.16 0.80
C THR A 210 9.16 -17.95 0.20
N LYS A 211 9.47 -16.73 -0.20
CA LYS A 211 10.79 -16.34 -0.76
C LYS A 211 11.16 -14.94 -0.26
N PRO A 212 11.87 -14.81 0.87
CA PRO A 212 12.41 -13.52 1.27
C PRO A 212 13.34 -13.00 0.18
N LYS A 213 13.28 -11.69 -0.09
CA LYS A 213 14.31 -11.05 -0.94
C LYS A 213 15.63 -11.16 -0.18
N THR A 214 16.58 -11.89 -0.71
CA THR A 214 18.01 -11.78 -0.34
C THR A 214 18.56 -10.47 -0.83
#